data_0aec73a95865f6518a53d68f00e8953b
#
_entry.id   0aec73a95865f6518a53d68f00e8953b
#
_cell.length_a   1.000
_cell.length_b   1.000
_cell.length_c   1.000
_cell.angle_alpha   90.00
_cell.angle_beta   90.00
_cell.angle_gamma   90.00
#
_symmetry.space_group_name_H-M   'P 1'
#
loop_
_entity.id
_entity.type
_entity.pdbx_description
1 polymer ?
#
loop_
_entity_poly.entity_id
_entity_poly.type
_entity_poly.pdbx_seq_one_letter_code
_entity_poly.pdbx_strand_id
1 'polypeptide(L)'
;RYIHEVSPLFKKPPVISELNWDGSEDSLKHNATKDRKIIPLKMSFICRNLTMPDLESRLLELHSPDGQHSVVLRCKDTATAHSWFTAVHANIAALLPHTLTHINSYLSASNTHTQLKHIGWIAEQVTLENGRHQYRPVVMAMTEKDILLFDSVPWTRESWSTPLTTHTLLTTRLVQSGRTHGSPPLGSDLHFMTRTGSSRGVESHVFRVETHWDLSSWTRALVQGTHSAAELVKECVCVSLWCVLNREEVCLMLHYERGFTVLRGGGGGPAGGAVLLHYPYDKLRNSADDAVRLLYLDFGGPEGELVTYTFFFYWGF
;
A
#
# COMPACT_ATOMS: atom_id res chain seq x y z
N ARG A 1 5.43 -6.57 36.77
CA ARG A 1 5.90 -7.72 35.95
C ARG A 1 6.15 -7.19 34.55
N TYR A 2 7.42 -7.14 34.18
CA TYR A 2 7.86 -6.71 32.85
C TYR A 2 7.73 -7.91 31.90
N ILE A 3 6.98 -7.75 30.81
CA ILE A 3 6.96 -8.73 29.73
C ILE A 3 8.01 -8.25 28.73
N HIS A 4 9.15 -8.91 28.68
CA HIS A 4 10.17 -8.73 27.64
C HIS A 4 9.96 -9.81 26.59
N GLU A 5 9.28 -9.47 25.49
CA GLU A 5 9.43 -10.20 24.25
C GLU A 5 9.92 -9.24 23.19
N VAL A 6 11.09 -9.55 22.66
CA VAL A 6 11.76 -8.77 21.63
C VAL A 6 11.21 -9.22 20.29
N SER A 7 10.43 -8.36 19.63
CA SER A 7 10.10 -8.56 18.21
C SER A 7 11.36 -8.30 17.37
N PRO A 8 11.78 -9.22 16.49
CA PRO A 8 12.98 -9.06 15.67
C PRO A 8 12.90 -7.91 14.64
N LEU A 9 11.72 -7.29 14.49
CA LEU A 9 11.49 -6.18 13.56
C LEU A 9 11.83 -4.81 14.14
N PHE A 10 12.08 -4.68 15.44
CA PHE A 10 12.41 -3.42 16.07
C PHE A 10 13.86 -3.39 16.54
N LYS A 11 14.59 -2.34 16.16
CA LYS A 11 15.98 -2.13 16.60
C LYS A 11 16.13 -1.91 18.12
N LYS A 12 15.02 -1.57 18.80
CA LYS A 12 14.96 -1.39 20.26
C LYS A 12 13.68 -2.00 20.81
N PRO A 13 13.72 -2.64 22.00
CA PRO A 13 12.52 -3.18 22.63
C PRO A 13 11.51 -2.06 22.95
N PRO A 14 10.21 -2.33 22.86
CA PRO A 14 9.18 -1.37 23.23
C PRO A 14 9.27 -1.05 24.74
N VAL A 15 9.06 0.20 25.09
CA VAL A 15 8.95 0.63 26.49
C VAL A 15 7.49 0.53 26.90
N ILE A 16 7.19 -0.30 27.89
CA ILE A 16 5.85 -0.42 28.46
C ILE A 16 5.68 0.64 29.54
N SER A 17 4.71 1.52 29.37
CA SER A 17 4.34 2.53 30.36
C SER A 17 2.92 2.28 30.83
N GLU A 18 2.71 2.21 32.14
CA GLU A 18 1.37 2.20 32.73
C GLU A 18 0.89 3.64 32.87
N LEU A 19 -0.24 3.96 32.23
CA LEU A 19 -0.90 5.23 32.36
C LEU A 19 -1.87 5.17 33.54
N ASN A 20 -1.37 5.54 34.73
CA ASN A 20 -2.21 5.87 35.89
C ASN A 20 -2.36 7.39 35.94
N TRP A 21 -3.29 7.94 35.19
CA TRP A 21 -3.63 9.35 35.28
C TRP A 21 -4.90 9.49 36.11
N ASP A 22 -4.80 10.15 37.26
CA ASP A 22 -5.93 10.43 38.18
C ASP A 22 -6.70 11.71 37.82
N GLY A 23 -6.30 12.39 36.73
CA GLY A 23 -6.93 13.60 36.25
C GLY A 23 -6.47 14.89 36.97
N SER A 24 -5.49 14.83 37.87
CA SER A 24 -4.97 16.01 38.55
C SER A 24 -3.79 16.63 37.81
N GLU A 25 -3.79 17.96 37.61
CA GLU A 25 -2.66 18.69 37.01
C GLU A 25 -1.37 18.64 37.88
N ASP A 26 -1.49 18.33 39.15
CA ASP A 26 -0.36 18.24 40.07
C ASP A 26 0.48 16.98 39.89
N SER A 27 -0.11 15.90 39.37
CA SER A 27 0.64 14.68 38.98
C SER A 27 1.68 14.94 37.88
N LEU A 28 1.49 15.98 37.06
CA LEU A 28 2.42 16.34 35.99
C LEU A 28 3.65 17.13 36.50
N LYS A 29 3.55 17.77 37.69
CA LYS A 29 4.61 18.64 38.19
C LYS A 29 5.67 17.89 39.02
N HIS A 30 5.37 16.73 39.58
CA HIS A 30 6.28 16.05 40.50
C HIS A 30 7.27 15.09 39.85
N ASN A 31 7.13 14.73 38.58
CA ASN A 31 8.08 13.86 37.84
C ASN A 31 8.96 14.61 36.84
N ALA A 32 9.27 15.85 37.12
CA ALA A 32 10.00 16.73 36.21
C ALA A 32 11.51 16.67 36.46
N THR A 33 12.26 15.65 36.02
CA THR A 33 13.68 15.90 35.67
C THR A 33 14.48 14.69 35.13
N LYS A 34 13.98 13.47 35.07
CA LYS A 34 14.75 12.38 34.47
C LYS A 34 13.91 11.61 33.43
N ASP A 35 14.34 11.65 32.18
CA ASP A 35 13.89 10.81 31.06
C ASP A 35 12.46 11.07 30.52
N ARG A 36 12.10 12.31 30.26
CA ARG A 36 10.94 12.60 29.44
C ARG A 36 11.19 12.12 28.01
N LYS A 37 10.52 11.04 27.59
CA LYS A 37 10.45 10.64 26.19
C LYS A 37 9.30 11.35 25.53
N ILE A 38 9.59 12.13 24.50
CA ILE A 38 8.59 12.88 23.72
C ILE A 38 8.48 12.18 22.38
N ILE A 39 7.26 11.72 22.03
CA ILE A 39 6.94 11.21 20.70
C ILE A 39 6.02 12.26 20.05
N PRO A 40 6.47 12.95 18.99
CA PRO A 40 5.62 13.92 18.29
C PRO A 40 4.48 13.18 17.58
N LEU A 41 3.24 13.68 17.70
CA LEU A 41 2.09 13.05 17.04
C LEU A 41 2.12 13.19 15.50
N LYS A 42 2.82 14.21 14.98
CA LYS A 42 2.97 14.40 13.54
C LYS A 42 3.65 13.18 12.91
N MET A 43 2.91 12.44 12.10
CA MET A 43 3.35 11.20 11.48
C MET A 43 3.77 10.10 12.47
N SER A 44 3.24 10.06 13.67
CA SER A 44 3.28 8.88 14.54
C SER A 44 2.24 7.85 14.08
N PHE A 45 2.40 6.60 14.49
CA PHE A 45 1.47 5.53 14.21
C PHE A 45 0.93 4.93 15.50
N ILE A 46 -0.39 4.99 15.69
CA ILE A 46 -1.07 4.32 16.80
C ILE A 46 -1.82 3.11 16.27
N CYS A 47 -1.61 1.96 16.88
CA CYS A 47 -2.24 0.70 16.46
C CYS A 47 -2.56 -0.19 17.66
N ARG A 48 -3.26 -1.30 17.38
CA ARG A 48 -3.64 -2.34 18.34
C ARG A 48 -3.16 -3.69 17.83
N ASN A 49 -2.72 -4.57 18.74
CA ASN A 49 -2.37 -5.95 18.38
C ASN A 49 -1.42 -6.08 17.16
N LEU A 50 -0.44 -5.21 17.05
CA LEU A 50 0.51 -5.28 15.94
C LEU A 50 1.71 -6.15 16.31
N THR A 51 2.37 -5.79 17.40
CA THR A 51 3.56 -6.48 17.87
C THR A 51 3.30 -7.38 19.08
N MET A 52 2.27 -7.08 19.86
CA MET A 52 1.92 -7.81 21.07
C MET A 52 0.45 -8.25 21.05
N PRO A 53 0.20 -9.56 21.26
CA PRO A 53 -1.18 -10.06 21.42
C PRO A 53 -1.86 -9.39 22.63
N ASP A 54 -3.09 -8.95 22.45
CA ASP A 54 -3.89 -8.31 23.49
C ASP A 54 -5.30 -8.88 23.53
N LEU A 55 -5.47 -9.96 24.31
CA LEU A 55 -6.76 -10.62 24.50
C LEU A 55 -7.79 -9.75 25.23
N GLU A 56 -7.31 -8.76 26.00
CA GLU A 56 -8.14 -7.88 26.81
C GLU A 56 -8.50 -6.58 26.08
N SER A 57 -7.95 -6.34 24.89
CA SER A 57 -8.16 -5.12 24.08
C SER A 57 -7.89 -3.82 24.86
N ARG A 58 -6.82 -3.81 25.68
CA ARG A 58 -6.41 -2.70 26.53
C ARG A 58 -5.05 -2.10 26.19
N LEU A 59 -4.34 -2.72 25.23
CA LEU A 59 -3.02 -2.26 24.83
C LEU A 59 -3.12 -1.37 23.58
N LEU A 60 -2.37 -0.28 23.60
CA LEU A 60 -2.17 0.60 22.46
C LEU A 60 -0.67 0.66 22.19
N GLU A 61 -0.29 0.55 20.93
CA GLU A 61 1.09 0.68 20.49
C GLU A 61 1.24 2.01 19.75
N LEU A 62 2.14 2.87 20.23
CA LEU A 62 2.46 4.14 19.60
C LEU A 62 3.90 4.10 19.07
N HIS A 63 4.05 4.22 17.77
CA HIS A 63 5.34 4.23 17.07
C HIS A 63 5.71 5.65 16.67
N SER A 64 6.98 6.00 16.84
CA SER A 64 7.53 7.31 16.46
C SER A 64 7.70 7.43 14.94
N PRO A 65 7.72 8.65 14.39
CA PRO A 65 7.88 8.89 12.96
C PRO A 65 9.20 8.36 12.37
N ASP A 66 10.23 8.23 13.19
CA ASP A 66 11.54 7.69 12.79
C ASP A 66 11.57 6.16 12.78
N GLY A 67 10.48 5.49 13.17
CA GLY A 67 10.39 4.04 13.26
C GLY A 67 11.33 3.41 14.30
N GLN A 68 12.07 4.21 15.10
CA GLN A 68 13.08 3.72 16.01
C GLN A 68 12.56 3.50 17.44
N HIS A 69 11.44 4.15 17.77
CA HIS A 69 10.89 4.11 19.11
C HIS A 69 9.42 3.69 19.06
N SER A 70 9.06 2.82 19.98
CA SER A 70 7.67 2.45 20.22
C SER A 70 7.39 2.41 21.71
N VAL A 71 6.15 2.75 22.05
CA VAL A 71 5.64 2.69 23.42
C VAL A 71 4.37 1.87 23.42
N VAL A 72 4.29 0.90 24.33
CA VAL A 72 3.06 0.14 24.57
C VAL A 72 2.38 0.73 25.80
N LEU A 73 1.17 1.20 25.62
CA LEU A 73 0.34 1.79 26.67
C LEU A 73 -0.72 0.79 27.08
N ARG A 74 -0.72 0.39 28.35
CA ARG A 74 -1.78 -0.43 28.92
C ARG A 74 -2.83 0.48 29.59
N CYS A 75 -4.04 0.44 29.07
CA CYS A 75 -5.16 1.18 29.63
C CYS A 75 -5.87 0.41 30.74
N LYS A 76 -6.59 1.13 31.59
CA LYS A 76 -7.35 0.56 32.70
C LYS A 76 -8.38 -0.47 32.24
N ASP A 77 -9.09 -0.14 31.17
CA ASP A 77 -10.14 -0.96 30.56
C ASP A 77 -10.22 -0.70 29.05
N THR A 78 -11.03 -1.49 28.36
CA THR A 78 -11.25 -1.41 26.92
C THR A 78 -11.85 -0.07 26.49
N ALA A 79 -12.77 0.51 27.29
CA ALA A 79 -13.41 1.78 26.97
C ALA A 79 -12.38 2.92 27.00
N THR A 80 -11.51 2.93 28.02
CA THR A 80 -10.39 3.87 28.12
C THR A 80 -9.42 3.70 26.95
N ALA A 81 -9.07 2.46 26.59
CA ALA A 81 -8.22 2.19 25.44
C ALA A 81 -8.83 2.72 24.13
N HIS A 82 -10.13 2.50 23.94
CA HIS A 82 -10.84 3.01 22.76
C HIS A 82 -10.86 4.55 22.72
N SER A 83 -11.11 5.19 23.82
CA SER A 83 -11.12 6.66 23.92
C SER A 83 -9.74 7.26 23.61
N TRP A 84 -8.68 6.71 24.20
CA TRP A 84 -7.31 7.15 23.92
C TRP A 84 -6.90 6.91 22.46
N PHE A 85 -7.19 5.72 21.94
CA PHE A 85 -6.92 5.42 20.53
C PHE A 85 -7.59 6.44 19.62
N THR A 86 -8.90 6.68 19.81
CA THR A 86 -9.67 7.61 18.97
C THR A 86 -9.11 9.02 19.05
N ALA A 87 -8.80 9.49 20.26
CA ALA A 87 -8.26 10.84 20.44
C ALA A 87 -6.86 11.00 19.77
N VAL A 88 -5.95 10.07 19.98
CA VAL A 88 -4.61 10.12 19.41
C VAL A 88 -4.66 9.96 17.88
N HIS A 89 -5.42 9.00 17.38
CA HIS A 89 -5.60 8.76 15.96
C HIS A 89 -6.18 9.99 15.24
N ALA A 90 -7.21 10.61 15.79
CA ALA A 90 -7.83 11.82 15.24
C ALA A 90 -6.83 13.00 15.19
N ASN A 91 -6.01 13.18 16.22
CA ASN A 91 -4.97 14.22 16.23
C ASN A 91 -3.87 13.96 15.20
N ILE A 92 -3.44 12.70 15.04
CA ILE A 92 -2.49 12.31 13.99
C ILE A 92 -3.09 12.62 12.61
N ALA A 93 -4.34 12.21 12.36
CA ALA A 93 -5.04 12.46 11.10
C ALA A 93 -5.20 13.95 10.79
N ALA A 94 -5.50 14.77 11.79
CA ALA A 94 -5.61 16.21 11.63
C ALA A 94 -4.29 16.90 11.22
N LEU A 95 -3.14 16.31 11.52
CA LEU A 95 -1.82 16.81 11.15
C LEU A 95 -1.38 16.40 9.73
N LEU A 96 -2.04 15.45 9.07
CA LEU A 96 -1.66 14.96 7.75
C LEU A 96 -1.66 16.03 6.66
N PRO A 97 -2.65 16.95 6.54
CA PRO A 97 -2.62 17.99 5.52
C PRO A 97 -1.39 18.91 5.64
N HIS A 98 -1.01 19.28 6.86
CA HIS A 98 0.21 20.06 7.11
C HIS A 98 1.47 19.28 6.74
N THR A 99 1.48 17.97 6.97
CA THR A 99 2.59 17.10 6.59
C THR A 99 2.73 17.02 5.08
N LEU A 100 1.62 16.82 4.35
CA LEU A 100 1.61 16.81 2.89
C LEU A 100 2.13 18.12 2.30
N THR A 101 1.64 19.25 2.80
CA THR A 101 2.11 20.59 2.37
C THR A 101 3.59 20.75 2.61
N HIS A 102 4.08 20.40 3.80
CA HIS A 102 5.48 20.52 4.16
C HIS A 102 6.37 19.63 3.27
N ILE A 103 6.02 18.38 3.05
CA ILE A 103 6.78 17.46 2.19
C ILE A 103 6.77 17.98 0.74
N ASN A 104 5.61 18.35 0.21
CA ASN A 104 5.51 18.86 -1.16
C ASN A 104 6.31 20.15 -1.38
N SER A 105 6.46 21.00 -0.36
CA SER A 105 7.23 22.25 -0.50
C SER A 105 8.69 21.99 -0.83
N TYR A 106 9.33 21.00 -0.22
CA TYR A 106 10.73 20.71 -0.54
C TYR A 106 10.90 19.71 -1.72
N LEU A 107 9.94 18.83 -1.98
CA LEU A 107 9.96 18.03 -3.22
C LEU A 107 9.88 18.94 -4.46
N SER A 108 9.04 19.96 -4.44
CA SER A 108 8.91 20.93 -5.53
C SER A 108 10.18 21.77 -5.72
N ALA A 109 10.87 22.13 -4.63
CA ALA A 109 12.11 22.88 -4.69
C ALA A 109 13.27 22.11 -5.34
N SER A 110 13.13 20.82 -5.53
CA SER A 110 14.20 19.93 -6.03
C SER A 110 14.15 19.64 -7.53
N ASN A 111 13.37 20.36 -8.34
CA ASN A 111 13.13 20.10 -9.77
C ASN A 111 12.62 18.67 -10.07
N THR A 112 12.26 17.88 -9.07
CA THR A 112 11.51 16.66 -9.27
C THR A 112 10.05 17.07 -9.38
N HIS A 113 9.44 16.93 -10.55
CA HIS A 113 8.01 17.19 -10.77
C HIS A 113 7.13 16.16 -10.06
N THR A 114 7.60 15.58 -8.97
CA THR A 114 6.90 14.54 -8.23
C THR A 114 6.08 15.20 -7.12
N GLN A 115 4.77 15.08 -7.20
CA GLN A 115 3.86 15.55 -6.18
C GLN A 115 3.38 14.37 -5.33
N LEU A 116 3.53 14.50 -4.01
CA LEU A 116 2.97 13.56 -3.04
C LEU A 116 1.46 13.79 -2.93
N LYS A 117 0.68 12.76 -3.16
CA LYS A 117 -0.80 12.79 -3.11
C LYS A 117 -1.35 12.26 -1.80
N HIS A 118 -0.73 11.25 -1.23
CA HIS A 118 -1.15 10.63 0.02
C HIS A 118 0.05 10.06 0.77
N ILE A 119 0.02 10.10 2.10
CA ILE A 119 1.05 9.50 2.95
C ILE A 119 0.44 9.09 4.29
N GLY A 120 0.92 8.03 4.87
CA GLY A 120 0.54 7.60 6.21
C GLY A 120 1.19 6.29 6.60
N TRP A 121 1.12 5.98 7.88
CA TRP A 121 1.49 4.68 8.40
C TRP A 121 0.41 3.65 8.13
N ILE A 122 0.85 2.41 7.93
CA ILE A 122 0.01 1.26 7.62
C ILE A 122 0.78 0.02 8.06
N ALA A 123 0.11 -1.10 8.26
CA ALA A 123 0.77 -2.35 8.59
C ALA A 123 0.78 -3.28 7.38
N GLU A 124 1.96 -3.59 6.86
CA GLU A 124 2.15 -4.55 5.77
C GLU A 124 2.28 -5.97 6.30
N GLN A 125 1.57 -6.92 5.69
CA GLN A 125 1.73 -8.33 5.97
C GLN A 125 3.01 -8.86 5.32
N VAL A 126 3.88 -9.45 6.12
CA VAL A 126 5.09 -10.11 5.65
C VAL A 126 5.07 -11.58 6.05
N THR A 127 5.64 -12.42 5.20
CA THR A 127 5.79 -13.84 5.48
C THR A 127 7.18 -14.09 6.04
N LEU A 128 7.24 -14.67 7.23
CA LEU A 128 8.50 -15.05 7.88
C LEU A 128 9.05 -16.35 7.27
N GLU A 129 10.33 -16.65 7.51
CA GLU A 129 11.01 -17.85 7.04
C GLU A 129 10.32 -19.16 7.46
N ASN A 130 9.59 -19.14 8.57
CA ASN A 130 8.80 -20.28 9.06
C ASN A 130 7.40 -20.38 8.44
N GLY A 131 7.07 -19.58 7.43
CA GLY A 131 5.78 -19.54 6.77
C GLY A 131 4.67 -18.81 7.54
N ARG A 132 4.95 -18.25 8.72
CA ARG A 132 3.97 -17.46 9.47
C ARG A 132 3.86 -16.06 8.90
N HIS A 133 2.64 -15.52 8.92
CA HIS A 133 2.39 -14.14 8.56
C HIS A 133 2.49 -13.24 9.79
N GLN A 134 3.14 -12.10 9.60
CA GLN A 134 3.25 -11.05 10.60
C GLN A 134 3.02 -9.69 9.94
N TYR A 135 2.48 -8.74 10.70
CA TYR A 135 2.36 -7.37 10.24
C TYR A 135 3.54 -6.53 10.73
N ARG A 136 4.10 -5.72 9.85
CA ARG A 136 5.10 -4.72 10.19
C ARG A 136 4.61 -3.32 9.88
N PRO A 137 4.91 -2.30 10.70
CA PRO A 137 4.60 -0.93 10.38
C PRO A 137 5.48 -0.46 9.22
N VAL A 138 4.85 0.19 8.23
CA VAL A 138 5.54 0.86 7.12
C VAL A 138 4.87 2.19 6.85
N VAL A 139 5.63 3.16 6.36
CA VAL A 139 5.08 4.39 5.80
C VAL A 139 4.81 4.16 4.32
N MET A 140 3.55 4.26 3.92
CA MET A 140 3.17 4.25 2.52
C MET A 140 3.00 5.68 2.03
N ALA A 141 3.66 6.03 0.94
CA ALA A 141 3.53 7.31 0.27
C ALA A 141 3.09 7.07 -1.18
N MET A 142 2.11 7.85 -1.64
CA MET A 142 1.64 7.80 -3.03
C MET A 142 1.96 9.10 -3.73
N THR A 143 2.64 8.98 -4.84
CA THR A 143 2.90 10.06 -5.80
C THR A 143 1.89 10.03 -6.95
N GLU A 144 2.12 10.76 -8.02
CA GLU A 144 1.32 10.66 -9.26
C GLU A 144 1.58 9.37 -10.03
N LYS A 145 2.74 8.72 -9.80
CA LYS A 145 3.20 7.58 -10.60
C LYS A 145 3.39 6.31 -9.77
N ASP A 146 3.77 6.45 -8.50
CA ASP A 146 4.29 5.35 -7.71
C ASP A 146 3.70 5.30 -6.30
N ILE A 147 3.66 4.10 -5.76
CA ILE A 147 3.52 3.80 -4.33
C ILE A 147 4.91 3.50 -3.81
N LEU A 148 5.33 4.22 -2.78
CA LEU A 148 6.62 4.08 -2.14
C LEU A 148 6.42 3.60 -0.71
N LEU A 149 7.14 2.57 -0.30
CA LEU A 149 7.13 2.08 1.08
C LEU A 149 8.45 2.45 1.76
N PHE A 150 8.37 2.91 3.00
CA PHE A 150 9.51 3.28 3.82
C PHE A 150 9.40 2.66 5.22
N ASP A 151 10.53 2.44 5.89
CA ASP A 151 10.59 2.01 7.29
C ASP A 151 10.42 3.14 8.30
N SER A 152 10.54 4.38 7.83
CA SER A 152 10.40 5.60 8.61
C SER A 152 9.89 6.73 7.73
N VAL A 153 9.41 7.81 8.33
CA VAL A 153 8.91 8.96 7.55
C VAL A 153 10.09 9.64 6.84
N PRO A 154 10.04 9.75 5.50
CA PRO A 154 11.12 10.35 4.71
C PRO A 154 11.09 11.88 4.80
N TRP A 155 11.73 12.45 5.83
CA TRP A 155 11.76 13.90 6.08
C TRP A 155 12.78 14.67 5.24
N THR A 156 13.75 13.96 4.64
CA THR A 156 14.82 14.57 3.85
C THR A 156 14.79 14.08 2.41
N ARG A 157 15.41 14.84 1.51
CA ARG A 157 15.50 14.48 0.10
C ARG A 157 16.19 13.13 -0.12
N GLU A 158 17.24 12.88 0.65
CA GLU A 158 18.02 11.62 0.57
C GLU A 158 17.14 10.43 0.93
N SER A 159 16.30 10.56 1.97
CA SER A 159 15.41 9.48 2.40
C SER A 159 14.31 9.16 1.37
N TRP A 160 13.90 10.14 0.53
CA TRP A 160 12.99 9.91 -0.59
C TRP A 160 13.60 9.07 -1.72
N SER A 161 14.92 9.07 -1.84
CA SER A 161 15.63 8.33 -2.88
C SER A 161 15.82 6.86 -2.54
N THR A 162 15.53 6.44 -1.32
CA THR A 162 15.80 5.09 -0.81
C THR A 162 14.56 4.44 -0.17
N PRO A 163 13.45 4.29 -0.91
CA PRO A 163 12.32 3.52 -0.42
C PRO A 163 12.70 2.05 -0.26
N LEU A 164 12.04 1.35 0.66
CA LEU A 164 12.13 -0.11 0.79
C LEU A 164 11.65 -0.82 -0.47
N THR A 165 10.56 -0.32 -1.03
CA THR A 165 9.93 -0.87 -2.23
C THR A 165 9.23 0.24 -2.99
N THR A 166 9.22 0.12 -4.33
CA THR A 166 8.49 1.00 -5.24
C THR A 166 7.55 0.15 -6.09
N HIS A 167 6.29 0.53 -6.13
CA HIS A 167 5.27 -0.09 -7.00
C HIS A 167 4.69 0.97 -7.93
N THR A 168 4.76 0.75 -9.23
CA THR A 168 4.19 1.68 -10.21
C THR A 168 2.67 1.62 -10.17
N LEU A 169 2.01 2.76 -9.99
CA LEU A 169 0.55 2.85 -9.93
C LEU A 169 -0.11 2.33 -11.21
N LEU A 170 0.50 2.58 -12.37
CA LEU A 170 0.00 2.10 -13.66
C LEU A 170 -0.20 0.58 -13.70
N THR A 171 0.70 -0.17 -13.05
CA THR A 171 0.66 -1.65 -13.03
C THR A 171 0.06 -2.20 -11.73
N THR A 172 -0.46 -1.33 -10.89
CA THR A 172 -1.05 -1.72 -9.58
C THR A 172 -2.57 -1.62 -9.64
N ARG A 173 -3.24 -2.56 -8.99
CA ARG A 173 -4.68 -2.50 -8.77
C ARG A 173 -5.06 -2.91 -7.35
N LEU A 174 -6.13 -2.33 -6.84
CA LEU A 174 -6.82 -2.79 -5.64
C LEU A 174 -7.62 -4.05 -5.99
N VAL A 175 -7.36 -5.16 -5.28
CA VAL A 175 -8.01 -6.45 -5.57
C VAL A 175 -9.10 -6.76 -4.56
N GLN A 176 -8.84 -6.49 -3.27
CA GLN A 176 -9.74 -6.77 -2.17
C GLN A 176 -9.64 -5.69 -1.12
N SER A 177 -10.76 -5.34 -0.50
CA SER A 177 -10.82 -4.48 0.67
C SER A 177 -11.95 -4.90 1.59
N GLY A 178 -11.79 -4.72 2.90
CA GLY A 178 -12.83 -5.04 3.88
C GLY A 178 -12.34 -5.91 5.03
N ARG A 179 -13.24 -6.73 5.57
CA ARG A 179 -12.95 -7.70 6.64
C ARG A 179 -12.74 -9.08 6.05
N THR A 180 -11.80 -9.85 6.60
CA THR A 180 -11.70 -11.29 6.34
C THR A 180 -12.86 -12.00 7.02
N HIS A 181 -13.61 -12.81 6.26
CA HIS A 181 -14.58 -13.74 6.84
C HIS A 181 -13.82 -14.86 7.56
N GLY A 182 -14.09 -15.04 8.85
CA GLY A 182 -13.65 -16.21 9.62
C GLY A 182 -12.50 -16.02 10.62
N SER A 183 -11.93 -14.82 10.75
CA SER A 183 -10.98 -14.56 11.83
C SER A 183 -11.71 -14.16 13.12
N PRO A 184 -11.26 -14.64 14.31
CA PRO A 184 -11.82 -14.17 15.57
C PRO A 184 -11.59 -12.66 15.72
N PRO A 185 -12.47 -11.93 16.45
CA PRO A 185 -12.41 -10.48 16.57
C PRO A 185 -11.29 -10.02 17.51
N LEU A 186 -10.04 -10.27 17.10
CA LEU A 186 -8.84 -9.79 17.81
C LEU A 186 -8.22 -8.65 17.00
N GLY A 187 -8.62 -7.43 17.31
CA GLY A 187 -8.07 -6.23 16.69
C GLY A 187 -8.83 -5.78 15.43
N SER A 188 -8.26 -4.83 14.72
CA SER A 188 -8.81 -4.35 13.46
C SER A 188 -8.53 -5.36 12.35
N ASP A 189 -9.55 -6.10 11.91
CA ASP A 189 -9.47 -6.99 10.75
C ASP A 189 -9.66 -6.25 9.42
N LEU A 190 -9.51 -4.92 9.44
CA LEU A 190 -9.65 -4.08 8.26
C LEU A 190 -8.37 -4.15 7.43
N HIS A 191 -8.48 -4.66 6.22
CA HIS A 191 -7.35 -4.76 5.31
C HIS A 191 -7.78 -4.47 3.87
N PHE A 192 -6.80 -4.14 3.06
CA PHE A 192 -6.93 -4.15 1.61
C PHE A 192 -5.72 -4.85 1.00
N MET A 193 -5.90 -5.35 -0.21
CA MET A 193 -4.86 -6.03 -0.96
C MET A 193 -4.64 -5.34 -2.30
N THR A 194 -3.38 -5.21 -2.68
CA THR A 194 -2.98 -4.74 -4.00
C THR A 194 -2.29 -5.86 -4.77
N ARG A 195 -2.42 -5.83 -6.08
CA ARG A 195 -1.60 -6.63 -7.00
C ARG A 195 -0.85 -5.67 -7.92
N THR A 196 0.45 -5.89 -8.04
CA THR A 196 1.34 -5.06 -8.84
C THR A 196 2.09 -5.93 -9.83
N GLY A 197 2.05 -5.56 -11.10
CA GLY A 197 2.91 -6.16 -12.13
C GLY A 197 4.33 -5.64 -12.01
N SER A 198 5.30 -6.55 -11.94
CA SER A 198 6.73 -6.25 -11.91
C SER A 198 7.48 -7.08 -12.94
N SER A 199 8.77 -6.80 -13.14
CA SER A 199 9.65 -7.61 -14.02
C SER A 199 9.80 -9.06 -13.54
N ARG A 200 9.42 -9.36 -12.29
CA ARG A 200 9.46 -10.70 -11.70
C ARG A 200 8.12 -11.44 -11.72
N GLY A 201 7.09 -10.79 -12.27
CA GLY A 201 5.71 -11.30 -12.30
C GLY A 201 4.77 -10.44 -11.48
N VAL A 202 3.64 -11.01 -11.05
CA VAL A 202 2.62 -10.32 -10.27
C VAL A 202 2.88 -10.50 -8.79
N GLU A 203 3.10 -9.40 -8.09
CA GLU A 203 3.29 -9.35 -6.64
C GLU A 203 1.99 -8.95 -5.94
N SER A 204 1.67 -9.61 -4.83
CA SER A 204 0.49 -9.31 -4.03
C SER A 204 0.91 -8.82 -2.64
N HIS A 205 0.31 -7.72 -2.20
CA HIS A 205 0.59 -7.11 -0.90
C HIS A 205 -0.69 -6.93 -0.13
N VAL A 206 -0.68 -7.31 1.14
CA VAL A 206 -1.80 -7.14 2.07
C VAL A 206 -1.43 -6.08 3.10
N PHE A 207 -2.30 -5.10 3.24
CA PHE A 207 -2.12 -3.99 4.16
C PHE A 207 -3.28 -3.93 5.15
N ARG A 208 -2.95 -3.86 6.43
CA ARG A 208 -3.91 -3.69 7.52
C ARG A 208 -3.96 -2.23 7.95
N VAL A 209 -5.17 -1.78 8.24
CA VAL A 209 -5.44 -0.43 8.76
C VAL A 209 -6.25 -0.51 10.05
N GLU A 210 -6.27 0.56 10.83
CA GLU A 210 -6.85 0.56 12.16
C GLU A 210 -8.32 0.98 12.19
N THR A 211 -8.77 1.77 11.21
CA THR A 211 -10.15 2.30 11.17
C THR A 211 -10.78 2.15 9.79
N HIS A 212 -12.13 2.17 9.75
CA HIS A 212 -12.87 2.22 8.48
C HIS A 212 -12.59 3.50 7.69
N TRP A 213 -12.29 4.59 8.38
CA TRP A 213 -11.88 5.83 7.74
C TRP A 213 -10.55 5.67 7.01
N ASP A 214 -9.54 5.05 7.65
CA ASP A 214 -8.26 4.75 7.02
C ASP A 214 -8.46 3.85 5.80
N LEU A 215 -9.27 2.78 5.93
CA LEU A 215 -9.58 1.88 4.84
C LEU A 215 -10.17 2.64 3.64
N SER A 216 -11.18 3.46 3.90
CA SER A 216 -11.84 4.26 2.85
C SER A 216 -10.89 5.29 2.24
N SER A 217 -10.05 5.95 3.05
CA SER A 217 -9.07 6.92 2.58
C SER A 217 -8.03 6.28 1.66
N TRP A 218 -7.42 5.17 2.08
CA TRP A 218 -6.42 4.47 1.30
C TRP A 218 -6.98 3.85 0.02
N THR A 219 -8.12 3.16 0.09
CA THR A 219 -8.72 2.53 -1.09
C THR A 219 -9.15 3.56 -2.12
N ARG A 220 -9.70 4.71 -1.69
CA ARG A 220 -10.04 5.81 -2.59
C ARG A 220 -8.79 6.41 -3.24
N ALA A 221 -7.74 6.68 -2.45
CA ALA A 221 -6.49 7.21 -2.96
C ALA A 221 -5.85 6.27 -4.00
N LEU A 222 -5.83 4.95 -3.73
CA LEU A 222 -5.32 3.94 -4.64
C LEU A 222 -6.10 3.91 -5.96
N VAL A 223 -7.43 3.83 -5.89
CA VAL A 223 -8.27 3.81 -7.10
C VAL A 223 -8.08 5.08 -7.92
N GLN A 224 -8.11 6.25 -7.30
CA GLN A 224 -7.85 7.51 -8.01
C GLN A 224 -6.44 7.56 -8.59
N GLY A 225 -5.42 7.15 -7.82
CA GLY A 225 -4.03 7.16 -8.25
C GLY A 225 -3.80 6.26 -9.47
N THR A 226 -4.34 5.03 -9.47
CA THR A 226 -4.21 4.10 -10.61
C THR A 226 -4.90 4.63 -11.87
N HIS A 227 -6.09 5.23 -11.75
CA HIS A 227 -6.77 5.88 -12.87
C HIS A 227 -5.98 7.08 -13.40
N SER A 228 -5.52 7.97 -12.52
CA SER A 228 -4.74 9.13 -12.94
C SER A 228 -3.41 8.73 -13.58
N ALA A 229 -2.74 7.68 -13.09
CA ALA A 229 -1.53 7.15 -13.71
C ALA A 229 -1.80 6.61 -15.12
N ALA A 230 -2.95 5.94 -15.33
CA ALA A 230 -3.36 5.47 -16.65
C ALA A 230 -3.67 6.65 -17.61
N GLU A 231 -4.30 7.71 -17.10
CA GLU A 231 -4.53 8.93 -17.89
C GLU A 231 -3.25 9.65 -18.28
N LEU A 232 -2.24 9.69 -17.41
CA LEU A 232 -0.93 10.28 -17.74
C LEU A 232 -0.22 9.53 -18.88
N VAL A 233 -0.40 8.21 -18.96
CA VAL A 233 0.20 7.37 -20.02
C VAL A 233 -0.57 7.49 -21.35
N LYS A 234 -1.80 8.01 -21.33
CA LYS A 234 -2.64 8.19 -22.52
C LYS A 234 -1.93 8.88 -23.68
N GLU A 235 -1.08 9.85 -23.39
CA GLU A 235 -0.31 10.58 -24.40
C GLU A 235 0.92 9.80 -24.91
N CYS A 236 1.37 8.78 -24.19
CA CYS A 236 2.52 7.96 -24.52
C CYS A 236 2.20 6.71 -25.35
N VAL A 237 1.10 6.67 -25.99
CA VAL A 237 0.68 5.93 -27.17
C VAL A 237 0.70 4.41 -27.18
N CYS A 238 1.16 3.62 -26.42
CA CYS A 238 1.02 2.14 -26.49
C CYS A 238 2.11 1.44 -25.69
N VAL A 239 1.69 0.64 -24.77
CA VAL A 239 2.55 -0.44 -24.29
C VAL A 239 2.56 -1.52 -25.38
N SER A 240 3.67 -1.63 -26.09
CA SER A 240 3.85 -2.70 -27.09
C SER A 240 4.50 -3.88 -26.41
N LEU A 241 3.75 -4.95 -26.28
CA LEU A 241 4.23 -6.21 -25.70
C LEU A 241 4.42 -7.23 -26.82
N TRP A 242 5.65 -7.72 -26.99
CA TRP A 242 5.93 -8.83 -27.89
C TRP A 242 5.51 -10.14 -27.24
N CYS A 243 4.67 -10.88 -27.91
CA CYS A 243 4.13 -12.13 -27.40
C CYS A 243 3.82 -13.10 -28.53
N VAL A 244 3.45 -14.31 -28.21
CA VAL A 244 2.99 -15.34 -29.14
C VAL A 244 1.49 -15.56 -28.95
N LEU A 245 0.76 -15.51 -30.06
CA LEU A 245 -0.65 -15.87 -30.14
C LEU A 245 -0.81 -16.97 -31.22
N ASN A 246 -1.38 -18.11 -30.87
CA ASN A 246 -1.60 -19.24 -31.79
C ASN A 246 -0.31 -19.69 -32.55
N ARG A 247 0.85 -19.67 -31.88
CA ARG A 247 2.18 -19.98 -32.43
C ARG A 247 2.76 -18.95 -33.39
N GLU A 248 2.12 -17.80 -33.57
CA GLU A 248 2.65 -16.68 -34.34
C GLU A 248 3.15 -15.59 -33.39
N GLU A 249 4.28 -14.97 -33.74
CA GLU A 249 4.75 -13.79 -33.03
C GLU A 249 3.84 -12.62 -33.35
N VAL A 250 3.34 -11.98 -32.31
CA VAL A 250 2.45 -10.81 -32.40
C VAL A 250 2.90 -9.73 -31.45
N CYS A 251 2.44 -8.52 -31.70
CA CYS A 251 2.57 -7.40 -30.77
C CYS A 251 1.17 -7.08 -30.23
N LEU A 252 0.98 -7.21 -28.91
CA LEU A 252 -0.23 -6.76 -28.23
C LEU A 252 -0.04 -5.30 -27.83
N MET A 253 -0.90 -4.44 -28.38
CA MET A 253 -0.93 -3.01 -28.07
C MET A 253 -2.15 -2.72 -27.18
N LEU A 254 -1.90 -2.05 -26.06
CA LEU A 254 -2.91 -1.56 -25.14
C LEU A 254 -2.95 -0.04 -25.23
N HIS A 255 -4.09 0.51 -25.63
CA HIS A 255 -4.26 1.96 -25.73
C HIS A 255 -5.40 2.39 -24.80
N TYR A 256 -5.15 3.37 -23.94
CA TYR A 256 -6.10 3.81 -22.92
C TYR A 256 -7.54 4.02 -23.44
N GLU A 257 -7.71 4.66 -24.60
CA GLU A 257 -9.04 4.92 -25.18
C GLU A 257 -9.49 3.87 -26.20
N ARG A 258 -8.54 3.31 -26.97
CA ARG A 258 -8.86 2.44 -28.11
C ARG A 258 -8.94 0.96 -27.78
N GLY A 259 -8.49 0.58 -26.57
CA GLY A 259 -8.51 -0.81 -26.11
C GLY A 259 -7.33 -1.64 -26.62
N PHE A 260 -7.63 -2.85 -27.04
CA PHE A 260 -6.67 -3.89 -27.41
C PHE A 260 -6.50 -3.94 -28.92
N THR A 261 -5.26 -3.94 -29.41
CA THR A 261 -4.92 -4.18 -30.80
C THR A 261 -3.82 -5.22 -30.89
N VAL A 262 -4.02 -6.26 -31.68
CA VAL A 262 -3.02 -7.26 -31.98
C VAL A 262 -2.50 -7.04 -33.39
N LEU A 263 -1.20 -6.83 -33.51
CA LEU A 263 -0.50 -6.65 -34.76
C LEU A 263 0.34 -7.90 -35.09
N ARG A 264 0.42 -8.25 -36.37
CA ARG A 264 1.32 -9.32 -36.83
C ARG A 264 2.78 -8.91 -36.57
N GLY A 265 3.56 -9.81 -35.97
CA GLY A 265 4.99 -9.64 -35.81
C GLY A 265 5.69 -9.66 -37.19
N GLY A 266 6.62 -8.76 -37.41
CA GLY A 266 7.43 -8.71 -38.65
C GLY A 266 8.26 -7.43 -38.71
N GLY A 267 9.49 -7.56 -38.86
CA GLY A 267 10.69 -6.75 -39.03
C GLY A 267 10.64 -5.23 -39.23
N GLY A 268 9.75 -4.50 -38.60
CA GLY A 268 9.71 -3.05 -38.83
C GLY A 268 9.16 -2.20 -37.68
N GLY A 269 8.98 -2.73 -36.46
CA GLY A 269 8.43 -1.99 -35.33
C GLY A 269 6.89 -1.84 -35.39
N PRO A 270 6.27 -1.23 -34.38
CA PRO A 270 4.80 -1.13 -34.25
C PRO A 270 4.12 -0.28 -35.36
N ALA A 271 4.84 0.45 -36.16
CA ALA A 271 4.31 1.38 -37.16
C ALA A 271 3.89 0.73 -38.50
N GLY A 272 4.14 -0.56 -38.75
CA GLY A 272 3.90 -1.22 -40.02
C GLY A 272 3.24 -2.59 -40.01
N GLY A 273 2.91 -3.14 -38.83
CA GLY A 273 2.27 -4.46 -38.70
C GLY A 273 0.80 -4.48 -39.12
N ALA A 274 0.38 -5.54 -39.86
CA ALA A 274 -1.05 -5.70 -40.17
C ALA A 274 -1.85 -5.95 -38.89
N VAL A 275 -2.95 -5.24 -38.71
CA VAL A 275 -3.88 -5.45 -37.61
C VAL A 275 -4.55 -6.81 -37.77
N LEU A 276 -4.35 -7.70 -36.80
CA LEU A 276 -5.00 -9.01 -36.76
C LEU A 276 -6.33 -8.95 -36.01
N LEU A 277 -6.35 -8.25 -34.88
CA LEU A 277 -7.51 -8.12 -34.01
C LEU A 277 -7.54 -6.72 -33.41
N HIS A 278 -8.74 -6.19 -33.22
CA HIS A 278 -8.97 -4.95 -32.50
C HIS A 278 -10.26 -5.06 -31.69
N TYR A 279 -10.15 -4.82 -30.38
CA TYR A 279 -11.28 -4.82 -29.46
C TYR A 279 -11.23 -3.61 -28.51
N PRO A 280 -12.29 -2.80 -28.40
CA PRO A 280 -12.39 -1.79 -27.36
C PRO A 280 -12.58 -2.43 -25.99
N TYR A 281 -12.30 -1.70 -24.92
CA TYR A 281 -12.35 -2.24 -23.53
C TYR A 281 -13.74 -2.74 -23.12
N ASP A 282 -14.82 -2.15 -23.62
CA ASP A 282 -16.20 -2.56 -23.35
C ASP A 282 -16.56 -3.97 -23.87
N LYS A 283 -15.77 -4.50 -24.79
CA LYS A 283 -15.89 -5.88 -25.28
C LYS A 283 -15.19 -6.92 -24.43
N LEU A 284 -14.28 -6.49 -23.56
CA LEU A 284 -13.60 -7.44 -22.65
C LEU A 284 -14.59 -7.97 -21.60
N ARG A 285 -14.92 -9.24 -21.67
CA ARG A 285 -15.80 -9.94 -20.74
C ARG A 285 -15.05 -10.46 -19.53
N ASN A 286 -13.88 -11.03 -19.76
CA ASN A 286 -13.05 -11.59 -18.71
C ASN A 286 -11.56 -11.51 -19.07
N SER A 287 -10.73 -11.44 -18.05
CA SER A 287 -9.29 -11.56 -18.17
C SER A 287 -8.75 -12.39 -17.02
N ALA A 288 -7.77 -13.24 -17.33
CA ALA A 288 -7.06 -14.05 -16.35
C ALA A 288 -5.58 -14.12 -16.71
N ASP A 289 -4.76 -14.47 -15.76
CA ASP A 289 -3.32 -14.70 -15.94
C ASP A 289 -2.89 -15.92 -15.09
N ASP A 290 -1.76 -16.52 -15.44
CA ASP A 290 -1.13 -17.59 -14.66
C ASP A 290 -0.09 -17.04 -13.67
N ALA A 291 -0.02 -15.73 -13.52
CA ALA A 291 0.98 -14.98 -12.73
C ALA A 291 2.44 -15.18 -13.18
N VAL A 292 2.68 -15.82 -14.32
CA VAL A 292 4.01 -16.13 -14.83
C VAL A 292 4.22 -15.57 -16.24
N ARG A 293 3.50 -16.10 -17.24
CA ARG A 293 3.74 -15.78 -18.67
C ARG A 293 2.48 -15.78 -19.53
N LEU A 294 1.36 -16.24 -19.04
CA LEU A 294 0.15 -16.38 -19.84
C LEU A 294 -0.88 -15.31 -19.44
N LEU A 295 -1.39 -14.64 -20.46
CA LEU A 295 -2.54 -13.74 -20.34
C LEU A 295 -3.68 -14.28 -21.18
N TYR A 296 -4.84 -14.43 -20.56
CA TYR A 296 -6.07 -14.85 -21.19
C TYR A 296 -7.02 -13.68 -21.29
N LEU A 297 -7.48 -13.37 -22.51
CA LEU A 297 -8.45 -12.31 -22.76
C LEU A 297 -9.67 -12.90 -23.47
N ASP A 298 -10.84 -12.73 -22.88
CA ASP A 298 -12.12 -13.16 -23.47
C ASP A 298 -12.93 -11.93 -23.87
N PHE A 299 -13.17 -11.80 -25.18
CA PHE A 299 -13.99 -10.74 -25.77
C PHE A 299 -15.39 -11.22 -26.18
N GLY A 300 -15.69 -12.50 -25.99
CA GLY A 300 -16.94 -13.13 -26.42
C GLY A 300 -17.08 -13.27 -27.93
N GLY A 301 -17.74 -14.32 -28.37
CA GLY A 301 -18.10 -14.56 -29.78
C GLY A 301 -19.47 -13.99 -30.14
N PRO A 302 -19.83 -14.05 -31.44
CA PRO A 302 -21.09 -13.47 -31.97
C PRO A 302 -22.37 -14.09 -31.38
N GLU A 303 -22.33 -15.32 -30.91
CA GLU A 303 -23.48 -16.04 -30.32
C GLU A 303 -23.32 -16.32 -28.81
N GLY A 304 -22.44 -15.56 -28.12
CA GLY A 304 -22.14 -15.78 -26.70
C GLY A 304 -21.09 -16.88 -26.46
N GLU A 305 -20.44 -17.36 -27.50
CA GLU A 305 -19.31 -18.27 -27.40
C GLU A 305 -18.13 -17.61 -26.68
N LEU A 306 -17.42 -18.40 -25.88
CA LEU A 306 -16.16 -17.98 -25.25
C LEU A 306 -15.08 -17.93 -26.33
N VAL A 307 -14.65 -16.71 -26.71
CA VAL A 307 -13.49 -16.52 -27.57
C VAL A 307 -12.35 -16.03 -26.70
N THR A 308 -11.59 -16.98 -26.16
CA THR A 308 -10.45 -16.69 -25.32
C THR A 308 -9.17 -16.68 -26.14
N TYR A 309 -8.48 -15.56 -26.14
CA TYR A 309 -7.15 -15.43 -26.70
C TYR A 309 -6.13 -15.66 -25.60
N THR A 310 -5.18 -16.57 -25.86
CA THR A 310 -4.09 -16.89 -24.93
C THR A 310 -2.80 -16.29 -25.48
N PHE A 311 -2.25 -15.33 -24.75
CA PHE A 311 -0.99 -14.67 -25.07
C PHE A 311 0.12 -15.24 -24.20
N PHE A 312 1.20 -15.66 -24.82
CA PHE A 312 2.41 -16.11 -24.13
C PHE A 312 3.48 -15.06 -24.28
N PHE A 313 4.06 -14.62 -23.16
CA PHE A 313 5.13 -13.61 -23.14
C PHE A 313 6.49 -14.27 -22.89
N TYR A 314 7.50 -13.89 -23.68
CA TYR A 314 8.87 -14.38 -23.53
C TYR A 314 9.54 -13.92 -22.23
N TRP A 315 9.16 -12.72 -21.75
CA TRP A 315 9.62 -12.14 -20.51
C TRP A 315 8.39 -12.09 -19.58
N GLY A 316 8.52 -12.59 -18.36
CA GLY A 316 7.39 -12.54 -17.41
C GLY A 316 6.82 -11.12 -17.27
N PHE A 317 5.54 -11.07 -16.87
CA PHE A 317 4.84 -9.81 -16.62
C PHE A 317 5.55 -8.98 -15.55
#